data_db0ea858ed9b06de37b25ca51acbc135
#
_entry.id   db0ea858ed9b06de37b25ca51acbc135
#
_cell.length_a   1.000
_cell.length_b   1.000
_cell.length_c   1.000
_cell.angle_alpha   90.00
_cell.angle_beta   90.00
_cell.angle_gamma   90.00
#
_symmetry.space_group_name_H-M   'P 1'
#
loop_
_entity.id
_entity.type
_entity.pdbx_description
1 polymer ?
#
loop_
_entity_poly.entity_id
_entity_poly.type
_entity_poly.pdbx_seq_one_letter_code
_entity_poly.pdbx_strand_id
1 'polypeptide(L)'
;MRRRRTRLTPRALWALVGLACAIFLVVMLVILIGSPAASGIVPIEGSSVSGSPLHIEASLKGNVDQAAVKIMVDGEDCTAGATITESVLSMDADLEDGEHLVEVMVGDRVEASSRFFVDNTPPIVQVDEWEVRDDGITVIRGRVEGADALMVDEKKLAVEEGGTFQVEVNRFERATVTIAAVDMAGNRRELLLDTAPPPQIKGIHVSIWVAADNNFFKQMADLVEKTELNGMQIDVKDESGRIAYPSQVALGVEVGSPLDKGGVDIDRIMDKCWYNGIYPIARIVCFKDPVVASKRPDLAVQNTSGGRWGDGKWLDPYSQENWDYLLELAVEASRKGFKEIQLDYVRFPSDGDTRTCVFPAQGGDTREKKQVIVDFLKYMRDGLKPLGVLLSADVFGLTASDQGDMGIGQDVTIMGQYLDYICPMVYPSHYNPGEYEIGNPEANPHDTVYHSLVDFQKKLEGTSCKLRPWLQDFSLSLTYGITEVQSQINACYELGINEWLLWDPNCTFTEGALQPAEPPETTEETTG
;
A
#
# COMPACT_ATOMS: atom_id res chain seq x y z
N MET A 1 -16.50 -63.10 -63.49
CA MET A 1 -15.70 -62.74 -62.30
C MET A 1 -16.14 -63.64 -61.16
N ARG A 2 -15.36 -64.64 -60.77
CA ARG A 2 -15.65 -65.54 -59.63
C ARG A 2 -15.15 -64.87 -58.35
N ARG A 3 -16.06 -64.47 -57.37
CA ARG A 3 -15.70 -64.04 -56.03
C ARG A 3 -15.12 -65.25 -55.28
N ARG A 4 -13.82 -65.21 -54.94
CA ARG A 4 -13.18 -66.11 -53.97
C ARG A 4 -13.74 -65.82 -52.59
N ARG A 5 -14.49 -66.72 -52.00
CA ARG A 5 -14.81 -66.71 -50.55
C ARG A 5 -13.58 -67.21 -49.82
N THR A 6 -12.87 -66.32 -49.17
CA THR A 6 -11.81 -66.67 -48.21
C THR A 6 -12.48 -67.27 -46.96
N ARG A 7 -12.32 -68.60 -46.82
CA ARG A 7 -12.71 -69.26 -45.54
C ARG A 7 -11.61 -69.00 -44.54
N LEU A 8 -11.99 -68.40 -43.37
CA LEU A 8 -11.10 -68.26 -42.24
C LEU A 8 -10.60 -69.62 -41.77
N THR A 9 -9.30 -69.74 -41.53
CA THR A 9 -8.73 -70.96 -40.95
C THR A 9 -9.26 -71.20 -39.53
N PRO A 10 -9.40 -72.46 -39.08
CA PRO A 10 -9.87 -72.75 -37.72
C PRO A 10 -9.09 -72.04 -36.67
N ARG A 11 -7.77 -71.83 -36.89
CA ARG A 11 -6.94 -71.00 -35.93
C ARG A 11 -7.32 -69.54 -35.92
N ALA A 12 -7.68 -68.92 -37.01
CA ALA A 12 -8.14 -67.54 -37.09
C ALA A 12 -9.52 -67.37 -36.44
N LEU A 13 -10.39 -68.41 -36.54
CA LEU A 13 -11.68 -68.39 -35.86
C LEU A 13 -11.55 -68.50 -34.36
N TRP A 14 -10.67 -69.37 -33.86
CA TRP A 14 -10.39 -69.45 -32.40
C TRP A 14 -9.71 -68.17 -31.83
N ALA A 15 -8.85 -67.50 -32.59
CA ALA A 15 -8.26 -66.25 -32.22
C ALA A 15 -9.31 -65.12 -32.11
N LEU A 16 -10.28 -65.03 -33.02
CA LEU A 16 -11.40 -64.10 -32.97
C LEU A 16 -12.35 -64.38 -31.81
N VAL A 17 -12.64 -65.65 -31.51
CA VAL A 17 -13.45 -66.03 -30.36
C VAL A 17 -12.72 -65.69 -29.06
N GLY A 18 -11.42 -65.94 -28.97
CA GLY A 18 -10.61 -65.55 -27.80
C GLY A 18 -10.56 -64.02 -27.56
N LEU A 19 -10.43 -63.26 -28.65
CA LEU A 19 -10.47 -61.79 -28.59
C LEU A 19 -11.86 -61.28 -28.17
N ALA A 20 -12.94 -61.87 -28.71
CA ALA A 20 -14.31 -61.51 -28.32
C ALA A 20 -14.61 -61.84 -26.84
N CYS A 21 -14.13 -62.97 -26.31
CA CYS A 21 -14.22 -63.35 -24.90
C CYS A 21 -13.40 -62.42 -24.00
N ALA A 22 -12.21 -62.03 -24.46
CA ALA A 22 -11.38 -61.05 -23.72
C ALA A 22 -12.04 -59.67 -23.65
N ILE A 23 -12.59 -59.19 -24.76
CA ILE A 23 -13.35 -57.92 -24.80
C ILE A 23 -14.60 -58.02 -23.93
N PHE A 24 -15.34 -59.14 -23.99
CA PHE A 24 -16.52 -59.36 -23.14
C PHE A 24 -16.16 -59.42 -21.67
N LEU A 25 -15.03 -60.05 -21.31
CA LEU A 25 -14.52 -60.07 -19.93
C LEU A 25 -14.11 -58.66 -19.44
N VAL A 26 -13.46 -57.89 -20.30
CA VAL A 26 -13.10 -56.48 -19.98
C VAL A 26 -14.36 -55.63 -19.82
N VAL A 27 -15.34 -55.77 -20.73
CA VAL A 27 -16.62 -55.04 -20.61
C VAL A 27 -17.41 -55.49 -19.37
N MET A 28 -17.44 -56.78 -19.07
CA MET A 28 -18.05 -57.32 -17.84
C MET A 28 -17.31 -56.84 -16.59
N LEU A 29 -15.97 -56.73 -16.63
CA LEU A 29 -15.18 -56.21 -15.54
C LEU A 29 -15.45 -54.71 -15.29
N VAL A 30 -15.58 -53.92 -16.38
CA VAL A 30 -15.96 -52.50 -16.33
C VAL A 30 -17.40 -52.31 -15.82
N ILE A 31 -18.31 -53.22 -16.15
CA ILE A 31 -19.70 -53.22 -15.65
C ILE A 31 -19.77 -53.69 -14.16
N LEU A 32 -18.90 -54.63 -13.75
CA LEU A 32 -18.80 -55.12 -12.38
C LEU A 32 -18.10 -54.15 -11.41
N ILE A 33 -17.15 -53.38 -11.93
CA ILE A 33 -16.51 -52.27 -11.21
C ILE A 33 -17.39 -51.03 -11.30
N GLY A 34 -18.65 -51.07 -11.19
CA GLY A 34 -19.62 -49.98 -11.29
C GLY A 34 -19.01 -48.58 -11.40
N SER A 35 -19.57 -47.70 -12.20
CA SER A 35 -19.09 -46.32 -12.20
C SER A 35 -19.13 -45.76 -10.78
N PRO A 36 -18.13 -44.97 -10.31
CA PRO A 36 -18.08 -44.44 -8.94
C PRO A 36 -19.39 -43.74 -8.53
N ALA A 37 -19.73 -43.82 -7.25
CA ALA A 37 -20.94 -43.22 -6.71
C ALA A 37 -20.84 -41.68 -6.61
N ALA A 38 -19.62 -41.14 -6.56
CA ALA A 38 -19.29 -39.74 -6.65
C ALA A 38 -18.25 -39.47 -7.73
N SER A 39 -18.26 -38.27 -8.30
CA SER A 39 -17.32 -37.85 -9.38
C SER A 39 -17.31 -36.35 -9.53
N GLY A 40 -16.39 -35.83 -10.32
CA GLY A 40 -16.39 -34.41 -10.71
C GLY A 40 -16.22 -33.45 -9.53
N ILE A 41 -15.22 -33.71 -8.69
CA ILE A 41 -14.93 -32.78 -7.57
C ILE A 41 -14.39 -31.45 -8.14
N VAL A 42 -14.90 -30.36 -7.61
CA VAL A 42 -14.37 -28.99 -7.77
C VAL A 42 -13.93 -28.52 -6.39
N PRO A 43 -12.69 -28.00 -6.22
CA PRO A 43 -11.65 -27.82 -7.24
C PRO A 43 -11.16 -29.13 -7.85
N ILE A 44 -10.70 -29.06 -9.12
CA ILE A 44 -10.25 -30.24 -9.85
C ILE A 44 -8.82 -30.64 -9.45
N GLU A 45 -8.51 -31.93 -9.63
CA GLU A 45 -7.19 -32.51 -9.36
C GLU A 45 -6.06 -31.71 -10.02
N GLY A 46 -5.07 -31.28 -9.22
CA GLY A 46 -3.89 -30.53 -9.66
C GLY A 46 -4.13 -29.07 -9.98
N SER A 47 -5.31 -28.50 -9.70
CA SER A 47 -5.55 -27.07 -9.88
C SER A 47 -4.95 -26.24 -8.75
N SER A 48 -4.63 -24.98 -9.05
CA SER A 48 -4.41 -23.93 -8.07
C SER A 48 -5.65 -23.04 -8.04
N VAL A 49 -6.16 -22.71 -6.87
CA VAL A 49 -7.42 -21.97 -6.69
C VAL A 49 -7.30 -20.97 -5.54
N SER A 50 -8.08 -19.91 -5.61
CA SER A 50 -8.20 -18.94 -4.53
C SER A 50 -9.66 -18.83 -4.05
N GLY A 51 -9.84 -18.40 -2.82
CA GLY A 51 -11.14 -18.13 -2.20
C GLY A 51 -11.14 -18.44 -0.71
N SER A 52 -11.73 -17.55 0.07
CA SER A 52 -12.00 -17.77 1.49
C SER A 52 -13.38 -17.16 1.80
N PRO A 53 -14.41 -18.01 2.00
CA PRO A 53 -14.38 -19.48 1.89
C PRO A 53 -14.26 -20.00 0.45
N LEU A 54 -13.64 -21.18 0.30
CA LEU A 54 -13.53 -21.90 -0.97
C LEU A 54 -14.74 -22.81 -1.15
N HIS A 55 -15.39 -22.73 -2.32
CA HIS A 55 -16.52 -23.61 -2.66
C HIS A 55 -16.02 -24.96 -3.15
N ILE A 56 -16.48 -26.04 -2.48
CA ILE A 56 -16.20 -27.43 -2.84
C ILE A 56 -17.50 -28.09 -3.27
N GLU A 57 -17.49 -28.72 -4.45
CA GLU A 57 -18.64 -29.42 -5.02
C GLU A 57 -18.24 -30.78 -5.57
N ALA A 58 -19.13 -31.76 -5.45
CA ALA A 58 -19.00 -33.07 -6.08
C ALA A 58 -20.34 -33.58 -6.60
N SER A 59 -20.33 -34.20 -7.76
CA SER A 59 -21.52 -34.84 -8.33
C SER A 59 -21.76 -36.22 -7.73
N LEU A 60 -22.98 -36.49 -7.31
CA LEU A 60 -23.43 -37.78 -6.77
C LEU A 60 -24.37 -38.49 -7.77
N LYS A 61 -24.39 -39.80 -7.74
CA LYS A 61 -25.43 -40.56 -8.45
C LYS A 61 -26.75 -40.52 -7.65
N GLY A 62 -27.86 -40.35 -8.37
CA GLY A 62 -29.19 -40.19 -7.76
C GLY A 62 -29.74 -41.44 -7.00
N ASN A 63 -28.97 -42.50 -6.89
CA ASN A 63 -29.35 -43.71 -6.14
C ASN A 63 -28.43 -43.99 -4.94
N VAL A 64 -27.60 -43.03 -4.56
CA VAL A 64 -26.71 -43.13 -3.40
C VAL A 64 -27.49 -42.84 -2.13
N ASP A 65 -27.28 -43.64 -1.07
CA ASP A 65 -27.81 -43.35 0.25
C ASP A 65 -27.10 -42.13 0.81
N GLN A 66 -27.81 -41.01 0.87
CA GLN A 66 -27.25 -39.73 1.37
C GLN A 66 -26.73 -39.82 2.82
N ALA A 67 -27.32 -40.70 3.65
CA ALA A 67 -26.88 -40.88 5.01
C ALA A 67 -25.52 -41.61 5.12
N ALA A 68 -25.08 -42.27 4.03
CA ALA A 68 -23.79 -42.94 3.94
C ALA A 68 -22.72 -42.05 3.28
N VAL A 69 -23.08 -40.85 2.75
CA VAL A 69 -22.13 -39.95 2.08
C VAL A 69 -21.39 -39.12 3.13
N LYS A 70 -20.08 -39.06 2.99
CA LYS A 70 -19.20 -38.20 3.80
C LYS A 70 -18.25 -37.40 2.90
N ILE A 71 -17.89 -36.22 3.35
CA ILE A 71 -16.80 -35.44 2.79
C ILE A 71 -15.68 -35.27 3.83
N MET A 72 -14.49 -35.64 3.41
CA MET A 72 -13.27 -35.47 4.20
C MET A 72 -12.42 -34.38 3.57
N VAL A 73 -11.89 -33.48 4.37
CA VAL A 73 -10.92 -32.46 3.95
C VAL A 73 -9.68 -32.66 4.82
N ASP A 74 -8.55 -32.94 4.19
CA ASP A 74 -7.27 -33.23 4.85
C ASP A 74 -7.36 -34.33 5.94
N GLY A 75 -8.27 -35.29 5.73
CA GLY A 75 -8.52 -36.39 6.65
C GLY A 75 -9.50 -36.09 7.78
N GLU A 76 -10.04 -34.88 7.86
CA GLU A 76 -11.08 -34.50 8.83
C GLU A 76 -12.49 -34.64 8.23
N ASP A 77 -13.45 -35.15 9.02
CA ASP A 77 -14.86 -35.31 8.59
C ASP A 77 -15.60 -33.97 8.67
N CYS A 78 -15.81 -33.36 7.51
CA CYS A 78 -16.49 -32.08 7.34
C CYS A 78 -17.96 -32.21 6.93
N THR A 79 -18.53 -33.41 6.97
CA THR A 79 -19.88 -33.72 6.50
C THR A 79 -20.99 -32.88 7.15
N ALA A 80 -20.81 -32.48 8.41
CA ALA A 80 -21.79 -31.69 9.14
C ALA A 80 -21.99 -30.28 8.56
N GLY A 81 -20.97 -29.75 7.86
CA GLY A 81 -21.00 -28.44 7.16
C GLY A 81 -21.46 -28.53 5.70
N ALA A 82 -21.65 -29.75 5.18
CA ALA A 82 -21.99 -29.96 3.77
C ALA A 82 -23.51 -30.05 3.53
N THR A 83 -23.92 -29.59 2.36
CA THR A 83 -25.27 -29.80 1.81
C THR A 83 -25.23 -30.99 0.88
N ILE A 84 -26.01 -32.04 1.16
CA ILE A 84 -26.07 -33.26 0.35
C ILE A 84 -27.47 -33.39 -0.23
N THR A 85 -27.56 -33.46 -1.55
CA THR A 85 -28.78 -33.68 -2.33
C THR A 85 -28.71 -35.02 -3.08
N GLU A 86 -29.74 -35.35 -3.87
CA GLU A 86 -29.75 -36.57 -4.71
C GLU A 86 -28.64 -36.61 -5.77
N SER A 87 -28.11 -35.44 -6.17
CA SER A 87 -27.16 -35.34 -7.30
C SER A 87 -25.88 -34.57 -6.97
N VAL A 88 -25.84 -33.83 -5.88
CA VAL A 88 -24.71 -32.93 -5.56
C VAL A 88 -24.46 -32.96 -4.07
N LEU A 89 -23.17 -32.96 -3.72
CA LEU A 89 -22.63 -32.60 -2.42
C LEU A 89 -21.92 -31.27 -2.58
N SER A 90 -22.18 -30.30 -1.72
CA SER A 90 -21.47 -29.00 -1.73
C SER A 90 -21.22 -28.50 -0.32
N MET A 91 -20.12 -27.78 -0.13
CA MET A 91 -19.77 -27.07 1.08
C MET A 91 -18.84 -25.89 0.78
N ASP A 92 -18.81 -24.94 1.69
CA ASP A 92 -17.81 -23.89 1.71
C ASP A 92 -16.83 -24.17 2.86
N ALA A 93 -15.52 -24.05 2.60
CA ALA A 93 -14.46 -24.32 3.56
C ALA A 93 -13.45 -23.17 3.59
N ASP A 94 -13.09 -22.71 4.78
CA ASP A 94 -11.95 -21.81 4.98
C ASP A 94 -10.69 -22.67 5.05
N LEU A 95 -9.87 -22.62 4.00
CA LEU A 95 -8.62 -23.35 3.86
C LEU A 95 -7.46 -22.37 3.83
N GLU A 96 -6.38 -22.71 4.53
CA GLU A 96 -5.13 -21.95 4.48
C GLU A 96 -4.40 -22.16 3.14
N ASP A 97 -3.44 -21.30 2.82
CA ASP A 97 -2.61 -21.49 1.62
C ASP A 97 -1.80 -22.78 1.75
N GLY A 98 -1.87 -23.65 0.74
CA GLY A 98 -1.19 -24.94 0.75
C GLY A 98 -1.87 -26.02 -0.08
N GLU A 99 -1.32 -27.24 -0.02
CA GLU A 99 -1.89 -28.42 -0.68
C GLU A 99 -3.00 -29.01 0.18
N HIS A 100 -4.18 -29.24 -0.42
CA HIS A 100 -5.34 -29.83 0.24
C HIS A 100 -5.84 -31.05 -0.50
N LEU A 101 -6.40 -32.02 0.25
CA LEU A 101 -7.01 -33.22 -0.26
C LEU A 101 -8.48 -33.29 0.16
N VAL A 102 -9.36 -33.33 -0.82
CA VAL A 102 -10.78 -33.60 -0.60
C VAL A 102 -11.11 -35.00 -1.05
N GLU A 103 -11.80 -35.77 -0.20
CA GLU A 103 -12.27 -37.12 -0.50
C GLU A 103 -13.79 -37.21 -0.25
N VAL A 104 -14.51 -37.74 -1.21
CA VAL A 104 -15.94 -38.07 -1.04
C VAL A 104 -16.07 -39.58 -0.82
N MET A 105 -16.60 -39.95 0.32
CA MET A 105 -16.79 -41.35 0.72
C MET A 105 -18.27 -41.73 0.68
N VAL A 106 -18.53 -43.01 0.38
CA VAL A 106 -19.83 -43.63 0.56
C VAL A 106 -19.64 -44.88 1.41
N GLY A 107 -20.14 -44.85 2.64
CA GLY A 107 -19.77 -45.81 3.69
C GLY A 107 -18.27 -45.68 4.01
N ASP A 108 -17.56 -46.80 3.96
CA ASP A 108 -16.11 -46.83 4.26
C ASP A 108 -15.24 -46.74 3.00
N ARG A 109 -15.81 -46.39 1.88
CA ARG A 109 -15.12 -46.39 0.57
C ARG A 109 -14.98 -44.99 0.01
N VAL A 110 -13.75 -44.62 -0.39
CA VAL A 110 -13.51 -43.41 -1.17
C VAL A 110 -13.99 -43.63 -2.60
N GLU A 111 -14.95 -42.83 -3.04
CA GLU A 111 -15.55 -42.89 -4.39
C GLU A 111 -14.96 -41.83 -5.32
N ALA A 112 -14.54 -40.70 -4.80
CA ALA A 112 -13.83 -39.65 -5.52
C ALA A 112 -12.85 -38.94 -4.62
N SER A 113 -11.77 -38.42 -5.21
CA SER A 113 -10.81 -37.56 -4.50
C SER A 113 -10.30 -36.47 -5.43
N SER A 114 -9.88 -35.36 -4.87
CA SER A 114 -9.21 -34.28 -5.57
C SER A 114 -8.16 -33.65 -4.66
N ARG A 115 -6.96 -33.51 -5.19
CA ARG A 115 -5.84 -32.81 -4.55
C ARG A 115 -5.58 -31.53 -5.32
N PHE A 116 -5.59 -30.39 -4.64
CA PHE A 116 -5.42 -29.08 -5.24
C PHE A 116 -4.59 -28.17 -4.31
N PHE A 117 -4.14 -27.05 -4.83
CA PHE A 117 -3.38 -26.06 -4.06
C PHE A 117 -4.24 -24.80 -3.84
N VAL A 118 -4.38 -24.36 -2.60
CA VAL A 118 -5.02 -23.09 -2.26
C VAL A 118 -3.92 -22.02 -2.16
N ASP A 119 -4.15 -20.92 -2.85
CA ASP A 119 -3.27 -19.75 -2.84
C ASP A 119 -4.16 -18.50 -2.82
N ASN A 120 -4.17 -17.79 -1.73
CA ASN A 120 -4.92 -16.55 -1.53
C ASN A 120 -4.02 -15.31 -1.58
N THR A 121 -2.74 -15.48 -1.94
CA THR A 121 -1.74 -14.42 -1.99
C THR A 121 -1.72 -13.76 -3.37
N PRO A 122 -2.21 -12.52 -3.52
CA PRO A 122 -2.17 -11.85 -4.83
C PRO A 122 -0.74 -11.57 -5.28
N PRO A 123 -0.47 -11.57 -6.59
CA PRO A 123 0.82 -11.20 -7.15
C PRO A 123 1.21 -9.78 -6.80
N ILE A 124 2.51 -9.48 -6.86
CA ILE A 124 3.08 -8.16 -6.60
C ILE A 124 3.34 -7.48 -7.93
N VAL A 125 2.83 -6.26 -8.10
CA VAL A 125 3.17 -5.36 -9.22
C VAL A 125 3.85 -4.14 -8.66
N GLN A 126 5.03 -3.83 -9.20
CA GLN A 126 5.82 -2.69 -8.77
C GLN A 126 6.15 -1.81 -9.96
N VAL A 127 5.91 -0.51 -9.86
CA VAL A 127 6.39 0.48 -10.82
C VAL A 127 7.70 1.07 -10.29
N ASP A 128 8.73 1.05 -11.13
CA ASP A 128 10.07 1.52 -10.78
C ASP A 128 10.38 2.89 -11.39
N GLU A 129 9.83 3.18 -12.58
CA GLU A 129 10.18 4.40 -13.33
C GLU A 129 9.03 4.90 -14.20
N TRP A 130 8.90 6.25 -14.28
CA TRP A 130 8.13 6.97 -15.28
C TRP A 130 9.06 7.82 -16.13
N GLU A 131 8.92 7.75 -17.43
CA GLU A 131 9.60 8.63 -18.37
C GLU A 131 8.54 9.26 -19.29
N VAL A 132 8.44 10.57 -19.28
CA VAL A 132 7.59 11.30 -20.23
C VAL A 132 8.47 11.83 -21.37
N ARG A 133 8.18 11.37 -22.59
CA ARG A 133 8.89 11.80 -23.80
C ARG A 133 8.27 13.06 -24.37
N ASP A 134 9.04 13.80 -25.16
CA ASP A 134 8.59 15.04 -25.83
C ASP A 134 7.43 14.80 -26.82
N ASP A 135 7.29 13.55 -27.33
CA ASP A 135 6.20 13.16 -28.22
C ASP A 135 4.88 12.84 -27.49
N GLY A 136 4.84 13.04 -26.16
CA GLY A 136 3.67 12.78 -25.34
C GLY A 136 3.46 11.29 -24.98
N ILE A 137 4.44 10.45 -25.27
CA ILE A 137 4.42 9.06 -24.79
C ILE A 137 4.98 8.98 -23.38
N THR A 138 4.21 8.40 -22.48
CA THR A 138 4.69 8.00 -21.15
C THR A 138 5.15 6.55 -21.19
N VAL A 139 6.38 6.32 -20.77
CA VAL A 139 6.97 4.99 -20.61
C VAL A 139 6.98 4.65 -19.14
N ILE A 140 6.24 3.63 -18.77
CA ILE A 140 6.16 3.10 -17.40
C ILE A 140 6.93 1.80 -17.35
N ARG A 141 7.94 1.70 -16.50
CA ARG A 141 8.74 0.49 -16.29
C ARG A 141 8.52 -0.04 -14.89
N GLY A 142 8.53 -1.36 -14.76
CA GLY A 142 8.30 -1.99 -13.47
C GLY A 142 8.61 -3.47 -13.45
N ARG A 143 8.24 -4.09 -12.34
CA ARG A 143 8.42 -5.53 -12.10
C ARG A 143 7.13 -6.15 -11.60
N VAL A 144 6.98 -7.44 -11.92
CA VAL A 144 5.88 -8.27 -11.40
C VAL A 144 6.46 -9.57 -10.84
N GLU A 145 5.95 -10.00 -9.71
CA GLU A 145 6.33 -11.25 -9.03
C GLU A 145 5.08 -12.06 -8.73
N GLY A 146 5.16 -13.39 -8.88
CA GLY A 146 4.07 -14.32 -8.56
C GLY A 146 2.91 -14.33 -9.57
N ALA A 147 3.05 -13.72 -10.76
CA ALA A 147 1.98 -13.65 -11.75
C ALA A 147 2.25 -14.55 -12.96
N ASP A 148 1.19 -15.17 -13.50
CA ASP A 148 1.18 -15.90 -14.77
C ASP A 148 0.82 -14.99 -15.95
N ALA A 149 0.10 -13.92 -15.67
CA ALA A 149 -0.29 -12.96 -16.69
C ALA A 149 -0.21 -11.54 -16.15
N LEU A 150 0.34 -10.65 -16.97
CA LEU A 150 0.27 -9.20 -16.79
C LEU A 150 -0.64 -8.63 -17.88
N MET A 151 -1.58 -7.77 -17.46
CA MET A 151 -2.56 -7.14 -18.33
C MET A 151 -2.39 -5.62 -18.26
N VAL A 152 -2.54 -4.96 -19.37
CA VAL A 152 -2.62 -3.49 -19.46
C VAL A 152 -3.92 -3.14 -20.15
N ASP A 153 -4.81 -2.45 -19.45
CA ASP A 153 -6.18 -2.17 -19.91
C ASP A 153 -6.84 -3.41 -20.54
N GLU A 154 -6.83 -4.53 -19.80
CA GLU A 154 -7.38 -5.83 -20.20
C GLU A 154 -6.66 -6.52 -21.39
N LYS A 155 -5.53 -5.97 -21.87
CA LYS A 155 -4.71 -6.61 -22.91
C LYS A 155 -3.48 -7.25 -22.28
N LYS A 156 -3.21 -8.51 -22.64
CA LYS A 156 -2.03 -9.22 -22.14
C LYS A 156 -0.74 -8.54 -22.59
N LEU A 157 0.11 -8.21 -21.62
CA LEU A 157 1.46 -7.70 -21.84
C LEU A 157 2.48 -8.84 -21.68
N ALA A 158 3.52 -8.83 -22.50
CA ALA A 158 4.65 -9.72 -22.31
C ALA A 158 5.49 -9.25 -21.13
N VAL A 159 5.87 -10.18 -20.26
CA VAL A 159 6.80 -9.96 -19.16
C VAL A 159 8.14 -10.52 -19.60
N GLU A 160 9.21 -9.76 -19.40
CA GLU A 160 10.57 -10.16 -19.76
C GLU A 160 11.15 -11.14 -18.71
N GLU A 161 12.25 -11.77 -19.05
CA GLU A 161 12.97 -12.63 -18.12
C GLU A 161 13.39 -11.84 -16.88
N GLY A 162 13.05 -12.34 -15.68
CA GLY A 162 13.25 -11.60 -14.41
C GLY A 162 12.06 -10.77 -13.96
N GLY A 163 10.91 -10.89 -14.61
CA GLY A 163 9.66 -10.26 -14.18
C GLY A 163 9.51 -8.79 -14.56
N THR A 164 10.40 -8.24 -15.39
CA THR A 164 10.33 -6.82 -15.80
C THR A 164 9.30 -6.59 -16.89
N PHE A 165 8.72 -5.40 -16.89
CA PHE A 165 7.78 -4.97 -17.95
C PHE A 165 8.00 -3.50 -18.33
N GLN A 166 7.57 -3.16 -19.54
CA GLN A 166 7.49 -1.78 -20.01
C GLN A 166 6.15 -1.56 -20.71
N VAL A 167 5.51 -0.43 -20.38
CA VAL A 167 4.26 0.03 -20.97
C VAL A 167 4.48 1.40 -21.60
N GLU A 168 4.06 1.58 -22.85
CA GLU A 168 4.04 2.89 -23.50
C GLU A 168 2.59 3.35 -23.65
N VAL A 169 2.27 4.55 -23.12
CA VAL A 169 0.94 5.13 -23.13
C VAL A 169 0.98 6.53 -23.70
N ASN A 170 0.15 6.81 -24.70
CA ASN A 170 -0.04 8.18 -25.17
C ASN A 170 -0.89 8.94 -24.15
N ARG A 171 -0.26 9.88 -23.42
CA ARG A 171 -0.90 10.66 -22.35
C ARG A 171 -1.99 11.60 -22.85
N PHE A 172 -1.98 11.98 -24.13
CA PHE A 172 -3.03 12.81 -24.72
C PHE A 172 -4.27 12.01 -25.08
N GLU A 173 -4.15 10.69 -25.24
CA GLU A 173 -5.29 9.80 -25.47
C GLU A 173 -5.86 9.21 -24.20
N ARG A 174 -5.03 9.08 -23.13
CA ARG A 174 -5.40 8.43 -21.87
C ARG A 174 -4.75 9.14 -20.71
N ALA A 175 -5.56 9.59 -19.77
CA ALA A 175 -5.09 10.17 -18.51
C ALA A 175 -4.62 9.11 -17.49
N THR A 176 -5.10 7.87 -17.61
CA THR A 176 -4.75 6.77 -16.72
C THR A 176 -4.55 5.47 -17.49
N VAL A 177 -3.85 4.52 -16.88
CA VAL A 177 -3.67 3.15 -17.37
C VAL A 177 -3.83 2.17 -16.21
N THR A 178 -4.54 1.06 -16.45
CA THR A 178 -4.67 -0.02 -15.47
C THR A 178 -3.66 -1.12 -15.79
N ILE A 179 -2.82 -1.47 -14.82
CA ILE A 179 -1.94 -2.62 -14.86
C ILE A 179 -2.48 -3.67 -13.89
N ALA A 180 -2.80 -4.85 -14.39
CA ALA A 180 -3.32 -5.95 -13.57
C ALA A 180 -2.45 -7.20 -13.73
N ALA A 181 -2.02 -7.77 -12.62
CA ALA A 181 -1.33 -9.06 -12.56
C ALA A 181 -2.28 -10.12 -12.04
N VAL A 182 -2.25 -11.29 -12.65
CA VAL A 182 -3.11 -12.43 -12.30
C VAL A 182 -2.21 -13.67 -12.18
N ASP A 183 -2.34 -14.44 -11.11
CA ASP A 183 -1.65 -15.70 -10.89
C ASP A 183 -2.45 -16.93 -11.34
N MET A 184 -1.87 -18.13 -11.17
CA MET A 184 -2.52 -19.39 -11.53
C MET A 184 -3.77 -19.70 -10.70
N ALA A 185 -3.84 -19.21 -9.46
CA ALA A 185 -5.00 -19.40 -8.59
C ALA A 185 -6.13 -18.43 -8.92
N GLY A 186 -5.88 -17.42 -9.75
CA GLY A 186 -6.83 -16.40 -10.14
C GLY A 186 -6.81 -15.15 -9.24
N ASN A 187 -5.87 -15.05 -8.28
CA ASN A 187 -5.71 -13.83 -7.54
C ASN A 187 -5.26 -12.69 -8.46
N ARG A 188 -5.84 -11.52 -8.24
CA ARG A 188 -5.63 -10.35 -9.10
C ARG A 188 -5.15 -9.16 -8.29
N ARG A 189 -4.08 -8.54 -8.76
CA ARG A 189 -3.60 -7.24 -8.29
C ARG A 189 -3.76 -6.21 -9.39
N GLU A 190 -4.42 -5.11 -9.08
CA GLU A 190 -4.58 -4.00 -10.02
C GLU A 190 -3.91 -2.73 -9.48
N LEU A 191 -3.26 -2.01 -10.41
CA LEU A 191 -2.78 -0.65 -10.20
C LEU A 191 -3.42 0.26 -11.24
N LEU A 192 -4.11 1.30 -10.79
CA LEU A 192 -4.55 2.40 -11.64
C LEU A 192 -3.48 3.50 -11.55
N LEU A 193 -2.78 3.75 -12.65
CA LEU A 193 -1.66 4.68 -12.71
C LEU A 193 -2.03 5.89 -13.55
N ASP A 194 -1.67 7.09 -13.08
CA ASP A 194 -1.69 8.28 -13.92
C ASP A 194 -0.61 8.15 -15.00
N THR A 195 -0.86 8.64 -16.20
CA THR A 195 0.10 8.56 -17.32
C THR A 195 1.15 9.66 -17.29
N ALA A 196 1.02 10.62 -16.38
CA ALA A 196 2.04 11.60 -16.05
C ALA A 196 2.72 11.24 -14.73
N PRO A 197 4.03 11.49 -14.58
CA PRO A 197 4.68 11.38 -13.27
C PRO A 197 3.99 12.34 -12.29
N PRO A 198 4.11 12.10 -10.98
CA PRO A 198 3.61 13.04 -10.00
C PRO A 198 4.10 14.44 -10.32
N PRO A 199 3.22 15.46 -10.33
CA PRO A 199 3.63 16.83 -10.58
C PRO A 199 4.64 17.29 -9.52
N GLN A 200 5.44 18.30 -9.83
CA GLN A 200 6.23 18.99 -8.82
C GLN A 200 5.27 19.67 -7.85
N ILE A 201 5.29 19.26 -6.58
CA ILE A 201 4.30 19.69 -5.62
C ILE A 201 4.74 20.97 -4.91
N LYS A 202 3.88 21.98 -5.00
CA LYS A 202 3.85 23.19 -4.18
C LYS A 202 2.57 23.14 -3.36
N GLY A 203 2.67 22.93 -2.07
CA GLY A 203 1.48 22.60 -1.28
C GLY A 203 1.38 23.30 0.06
N ILE A 204 0.27 23.05 0.70
CA ILE A 204 -0.06 23.59 2.03
C ILE A 204 -0.49 22.48 2.98
N HIS A 205 -0.29 22.71 4.29
CA HIS A 205 -0.85 21.88 5.35
C HIS A 205 -2.35 22.14 5.54
N VAL A 206 -3.13 21.09 5.73
CA VAL A 206 -4.56 21.16 6.05
C VAL A 206 -4.84 20.27 7.26
N SER A 207 -5.11 20.89 8.40
CA SER A 207 -5.41 20.18 9.65
C SER A 207 -6.75 19.45 9.60
N ILE A 208 -6.94 18.46 10.49
CA ILE A 208 -8.22 17.73 10.64
C ILE A 208 -9.41 18.70 10.75
N TRP A 209 -9.25 19.76 11.55
CA TRP A 209 -10.34 20.71 11.83
C TRP A 209 -10.70 21.57 10.62
N VAL A 210 -9.71 21.97 9.83
CA VAL A 210 -9.92 22.69 8.56
C VAL A 210 -10.55 21.77 7.51
N ALA A 211 -10.07 20.53 7.41
CA ALA A 211 -10.63 19.54 6.50
C ALA A 211 -12.09 19.15 6.84
N ALA A 212 -12.44 19.13 8.14
CA ALA A 212 -13.80 18.81 8.60
C ALA A 212 -14.80 19.94 8.34
N ASP A 213 -14.37 21.20 8.27
CA ASP A 213 -15.24 22.35 8.00
C ASP A 213 -15.30 22.67 6.51
N ASN A 214 -16.50 22.66 5.95
CA ASN A 214 -16.71 22.88 4.52
C ASN A 214 -16.25 24.26 4.02
N ASN A 215 -16.40 25.29 4.85
CA ASN A 215 -16.04 26.66 4.45
C ASN A 215 -14.54 26.88 4.53
N PHE A 216 -13.89 26.36 5.59
CA PHE A 216 -12.44 26.47 5.72
C PHE A 216 -11.73 25.63 4.66
N PHE A 217 -12.18 24.39 4.42
CA PHE A 217 -11.62 23.58 3.33
C PHE A 217 -11.79 24.25 1.96
N LYS A 218 -12.96 24.87 1.72
CA LYS A 218 -13.17 25.62 0.49
C LYS A 218 -12.20 26.78 0.35
N GLN A 219 -11.87 27.50 1.41
CA GLN A 219 -10.87 28.59 1.35
C GLN A 219 -9.49 28.04 0.97
N MET A 220 -9.11 26.85 1.46
CA MET A 220 -7.86 26.20 1.06
C MET A 220 -7.87 25.80 -0.42
N ALA A 221 -8.98 25.24 -0.90
CA ALA A 221 -9.14 24.89 -2.30
C ALA A 221 -9.12 26.14 -3.21
N ASP A 222 -9.79 27.23 -2.80
CA ASP A 222 -9.79 28.50 -3.54
C ASP A 222 -8.37 29.13 -3.58
N LEU A 223 -7.56 28.94 -2.53
CA LEU A 223 -6.17 29.40 -2.51
C LEU A 223 -5.32 28.61 -3.52
N VAL A 224 -5.46 27.29 -3.57
CA VAL A 224 -4.78 26.45 -4.56
C VAL A 224 -5.19 26.83 -5.98
N GLU A 225 -6.48 27.03 -6.22
CA GLU A 225 -6.99 27.38 -7.56
C GLU A 225 -6.46 28.73 -8.07
N LYS A 226 -6.17 29.68 -7.18
CA LYS A 226 -5.72 31.04 -7.53
C LYS A 226 -4.22 31.21 -7.67
N THR A 227 -3.45 30.26 -7.15
CA THR A 227 -2.00 30.40 -6.99
C THR A 227 -1.25 29.23 -7.65
N GLU A 228 0.09 29.28 -7.57
CA GLU A 228 0.98 28.20 -8.04
C GLU A 228 0.88 26.89 -7.24
N LEU A 229 0.06 26.87 -6.19
CA LEU A 229 -0.15 25.66 -5.39
C LEU A 229 -0.91 24.60 -6.19
N ASN A 230 -0.53 23.34 -5.97
CA ASN A 230 -1.17 22.19 -6.61
C ASN A 230 -1.29 20.96 -5.69
N GLY A 231 -0.96 21.08 -4.42
CA GLY A 231 -1.00 20.00 -3.45
C GLY A 231 -1.54 20.42 -2.09
N MET A 232 -2.15 19.47 -1.41
CA MET A 232 -2.57 19.60 -0.01
C MET A 232 -2.07 18.41 0.78
N GLN A 233 -1.32 18.68 1.83
CA GLN A 233 -1.02 17.69 2.86
C GLN A 233 -2.13 17.77 3.91
N ILE A 234 -2.88 16.69 4.05
CA ILE A 234 -4.09 16.62 4.88
C ILE A 234 -3.84 15.67 6.04
N ASP A 235 -4.13 16.12 7.27
CA ASP A 235 -4.00 15.27 8.44
C ASP A 235 -5.00 14.11 8.40
N VAL A 236 -4.50 12.89 8.26
CA VAL A 236 -5.24 11.64 8.46
C VAL A 236 -5.19 11.22 9.92
N LYS A 237 -4.04 11.39 10.56
CA LYS A 237 -3.85 11.20 12.00
C LYS A 237 -2.88 12.26 12.51
N ASP A 238 -3.34 13.10 13.43
CA ASP A 238 -2.57 14.19 14.00
C ASP A 238 -1.87 13.81 15.33
N GLU A 239 -1.14 14.75 15.94
CA GLU A 239 -0.42 14.56 17.20
C GLU A 239 -1.34 14.41 18.43
N SER A 240 -2.64 14.60 18.30
CA SER A 240 -3.63 14.26 19.32
C SER A 240 -3.94 12.77 19.39
N GLY A 241 -3.45 11.97 18.41
CA GLY A 241 -3.73 10.56 18.26
C GLY A 241 -5.12 10.29 17.66
N ARG A 242 -5.79 11.33 17.12
CA ARG A 242 -7.09 11.16 16.47
C ARG A 242 -6.92 10.86 14.99
N ILE A 243 -7.71 9.88 14.52
CA ILE A 243 -7.88 9.60 13.09
C ILE A 243 -9.04 10.47 12.57
N ALA A 244 -8.81 11.17 11.48
CA ALA A 244 -9.68 12.23 10.97
C ALA A 244 -11.10 11.76 10.59
N TYR A 245 -11.29 10.50 10.29
CA TYR A 245 -12.54 9.93 9.75
C TYR A 245 -12.88 8.58 10.44
N PRO A 246 -14.09 8.01 10.23
CA PRO A 246 -14.47 6.70 10.76
C PRO A 246 -13.62 5.57 10.13
N SER A 247 -12.42 5.37 10.65
CA SER A 247 -11.48 4.33 10.24
C SER A 247 -11.91 2.95 10.73
N GLN A 248 -11.54 1.91 9.97
CA GLN A 248 -11.79 0.51 10.33
C GLN A 248 -10.52 -0.19 10.84
N VAL A 249 -9.41 0.53 10.98
CA VAL A 249 -8.14 -0.02 11.49
C VAL A 249 -8.33 -0.53 12.92
N ALA A 250 -8.05 -1.82 13.13
CA ALA A 250 -8.47 -2.56 14.32
C ALA A 250 -8.01 -1.92 15.63
N LEU A 251 -6.71 -1.62 15.78
CA LEU A 251 -6.18 -0.97 16.99
C LEU A 251 -6.77 0.44 17.17
N GLY A 252 -6.93 1.21 16.08
CA GLY A 252 -7.56 2.53 16.13
C GLY A 252 -8.98 2.48 16.69
N VAL A 253 -9.78 1.53 16.22
CA VAL A 253 -11.16 1.30 16.70
C VAL A 253 -11.17 0.85 18.17
N GLU A 254 -10.31 -0.10 18.54
CA GLU A 254 -10.17 -0.59 19.92
C GLU A 254 -9.92 0.55 20.91
N VAL A 255 -9.03 1.47 20.59
CA VAL A 255 -8.66 2.56 21.50
C VAL A 255 -9.54 3.80 21.37
N GLY A 256 -10.42 3.84 20.36
CA GLY A 256 -11.33 4.97 20.12
C GLY A 256 -10.63 6.19 19.48
N SER A 257 -9.65 5.96 18.61
CA SER A 257 -8.95 7.03 17.85
C SER A 257 -9.81 7.67 16.76
N PRO A 258 -10.65 6.93 15.97
CA PRO A 258 -11.44 7.51 14.90
C PRO A 258 -12.45 8.55 15.38
N LEU A 259 -12.63 9.61 14.59
CA LEU A 259 -13.65 10.65 14.82
C LEU A 259 -14.95 10.28 14.10
N ASP A 260 -15.90 9.71 14.87
CA ASP A 260 -17.24 9.36 14.34
C ASP A 260 -18.14 10.60 14.14
N LYS A 261 -17.93 11.64 14.97
CA LYS A 261 -18.69 12.89 14.91
C LYS A 261 -17.74 14.08 14.86
N GLY A 262 -18.00 14.99 13.94
CA GLY A 262 -17.14 16.15 13.71
C GLY A 262 -15.81 15.82 13.04
N GLY A 263 -15.67 14.60 12.49
CA GLY A 263 -14.55 14.18 11.66
C GLY A 263 -14.71 14.61 10.21
N VAL A 264 -13.70 14.27 9.42
CA VAL A 264 -13.61 14.59 8.00
C VAL A 264 -14.49 13.66 7.18
N ASP A 265 -15.33 14.20 6.32
CA ASP A 265 -15.92 13.49 5.20
C ASP A 265 -14.83 13.32 4.12
N ILE A 266 -14.09 12.22 4.23
CA ILE A 266 -12.89 12.00 3.41
C ILE A 266 -13.25 11.81 1.93
N ASP A 267 -14.39 11.19 1.63
CA ASP A 267 -14.82 10.96 0.25
C ASP A 267 -15.11 12.32 -0.43
N ARG A 268 -15.78 13.24 0.28
CA ARG A 268 -15.97 14.63 -0.18
C ARG A 268 -14.65 15.37 -0.41
N ILE A 269 -13.67 15.18 0.49
CA ILE A 269 -12.34 15.81 0.35
C ILE A 269 -11.65 15.29 -0.92
N MET A 270 -11.66 13.97 -1.13
CA MET A 270 -11.04 13.36 -2.31
C MET A 270 -11.73 13.81 -3.61
N ASP A 271 -13.06 13.87 -3.63
CA ASP A 271 -13.82 14.40 -4.77
C ASP A 271 -13.41 15.85 -5.09
N LYS A 272 -13.24 16.70 -4.07
CA LYS A 272 -12.77 18.08 -4.25
C LYS A 272 -11.34 18.16 -4.74
N CYS A 273 -10.43 17.36 -4.21
CA CYS A 273 -9.06 17.29 -4.67
C CYS A 273 -9.02 16.86 -6.15
N TRP A 274 -9.75 15.81 -6.50
CA TRP A 274 -9.81 15.30 -7.87
C TRP A 274 -10.39 16.33 -8.84
N TYR A 275 -11.53 16.97 -8.47
CA TYR A 275 -12.19 17.96 -9.34
C TYR A 275 -11.32 19.20 -9.60
N ASN A 276 -10.55 19.64 -8.62
CA ASN A 276 -9.70 20.84 -8.72
C ASN A 276 -8.24 20.51 -9.10
N GLY A 277 -7.91 19.25 -9.44
CA GLY A 277 -6.55 18.85 -9.80
C GLY A 277 -5.54 18.97 -8.64
N ILE A 278 -6.00 18.88 -7.39
CA ILE A 278 -5.17 19.01 -6.19
C ILE A 278 -4.55 17.65 -5.85
N TYR A 279 -3.24 17.60 -5.69
CA TYR A 279 -2.52 16.41 -5.27
C TYR A 279 -2.68 16.16 -3.76
N PRO A 280 -3.36 15.07 -3.33
CA PRO A 280 -3.62 14.81 -1.93
C PRO A 280 -2.49 13.99 -1.28
N ILE A 281 -1.89 14.54 -0.23
CA ILE A 281 -0.88 13.88 0.62
C ILE A 281 -1.52 13.58 1.98
N ALA A 282 -1.46 12.32 2.43
CA ALA A 282 -1.94 11.91 3.75
C ALA A 282 -0.84 12.08 4.80
N ARG A 283 -1.00 12.99 5.76
CA ARG A 283 -0.09 13.04 6.91
C ARG A 283 -0.52 12.08 8.00
N ILE A 284 0.41 11.24 8.45
CA ILE A 284 0.23 10.31 9.56
C ILE A 284 1.31 10.56 10.61
N VAL A 285 0.90 11.07 11.76
CA VAL A 285 1.77 11.19 12.94
C VAL A 285 2.03 9.79 13.49
N CYS A 286 3.30 9.35 13.49
CA CYS A 286 3.67 7.97 13.79
C CYS A 286 3.76 7.70 15.30
N PHE A 287 4.92 7.99 15.91
CA PHE A 287 5.23 7.54 17.27
C PHE A 287 4.81 8.53 18.37
N LYS A 288 4.09 9.58 18.03
CA LYS A 288 3.42 10.45 19.03
C LYS A 288 1.92 10.24 18.97
N ASP A 289 1.39 9.45 19.89
CA ASP A 289 -0.02 9.07 19.92
C ASP A 289 -0.53 8.94 21.38
N PRO A 290 -1.10 10.00 21.93
CA PRO A 290 -1.61 10.00 23.31
C PRO A 290 -2.81 9.06 23.50
N VAL A 291 -3.59 8.75 22.45
CA VAL A 291 -4.76 7.87 22.55
C VAL A 291 -4.32 6.43 22.72
N VAL A 292 -3.51 5.91 21.80
CA VAL A 292 -2.96 4.55 21.90
C VAL A 292 -2.11 4.43 23.16
N ALA A 293 -1.18 5.33 23.42
CA ALA A 293 -0.32 5.29 24.60
C ALA A 293 -1.11 5.26 25.92
N SER A 294 -2.28 5.91 25.96
CA SER A 294 -3.15 5.90 27.15
C SER A 294 -3.91 4.60 27.33
N LYS A 295 -4.40 4.00 26.26
CA LYS A 295 -5.26 2.80 26.28
C LYS A 295 -4.46 1.50 26.26
N ARG A 296 -3.30 1.53 25.60
CA ARG A 296 -2.36 0.43 25.45
C ARG A 296 -0.97 0.85 25.98
N PRO A 297 -0.81 1.00 27.33
CA PRO A 297 0.48 1.41 27.92
C PRO A 297 1.63 0.45 27.63
N ASP A 298 1.33 -0.80 27.27
CA ASP A 298 2.26 -1.82 26.80
C ASP A 298 2.93 -1.46 25.46
N LEU A 299 2.26 -0.67 24.61
CA LEU A 299 2.77 -0.16 23.34
C LEU A 299 3.48 1.19 23.47
N ALA A 300 3.47 1.79 24.66
CA ALA A 300 4.01 3.12 24.93
C ALA A 300 5.45 3.07 25.45
N VAL A 301 6.21 4.15 25.18
CA VAL A 301 7.47 4.40 25.87
C VAL A 301 7.20 4.56 27.37
N GLN A 302 7.96 3.83 28.17
CA GLN A 302 7.86 3.81 29.63
C GLN A 302 9.03 4.55 30.28
N ASN A 303 8.89 4.85 31.56
CA ASN A 303 9.96 5.31 32.41
C ASN A 303 10.51 4.17 33.28
N THR A 304 11.63 4.41 33.93
CA THR A 304 12.29 3.41 34.80
C THR A 304 11.44 2.95 36.01
N SER A 305 10.32 3.63 36.30
CA SER A 305 9.36 3.24 37.37
C SER A 305 8.19 2.43 36.82
N GLY A 306 8.15 2.10 35.53
CA GLY A 306 7.11 1.30 34.87
C GLY A 306 5.85 2.08 34.45
N GLY A 307 5.82 3.42 34.64
CA GLY A 307 4.77 4.27 34.09
C GLY A 307 5.11 4.79 32.67
N ARG A 308 4.15 5.40 31.98
CA ARG A 308 4.41 6.05 30.70
C ARG A 308 5.44 7.17 30.84
N TRP A 309 6.33 7.27 29.87
CA TRP A 309 7.41 8.27 29.91
C TRP A 309 6.92 9.68 29.56
N GLY A 310 7.54 10.69 30.18
CA GLY A 310 7.30 12.10 29.90
C GLY A 310 5.82 12.50 30.12
N ASP A 311 5.23 13.12 29.12
CA ASP A 311 3.80 13.47 29.10
C ASP A 311 2.88 12.29 28.73
N GLY A 312 3.45 11.11 28.51
CA GLY A 312 2.73 9.87 28.26
C GLY A 312 2.16 9.72 26.85
N LYS A 313 2.73 10.41 25.87
CA LYS A 313 2.19 10.47 24.50
C LYS A 313 2.99 9.67 23.45
N TRP A 314 4.09 9.03 23.82
CA TRP A 314 4.99 8.38 22.90
C TRP A 314 4.75 6.88 22.83
N LEU A 315 4.64 6.36 21.62
CA LEU A 315 4.65 4.94 21.31
C LEU A 315 6.09 4.41 21.23
N ASP A 316 6.26 3.13 21.57
CA ASP A 316 7.54 2.45 21.46
C ASP A 316 7.88 2.14 19.99
N PRO A 317 8.94 2.76 19.40
CA PRO A 317 9.30 2.50 18.01
C PRO A 317 9.83 1.08 17.73
N TYR A 318 10.17 0.31 18.75
CA TYR A 318 10.56 -1.11 18.59
C TYR A 318 9.35 -2.04 18.43
N SER A 319 8.12 -1.56 18.71
CA SER A 319 6.92 -2.40 18.70
C SER A 319 6.43 -2.67 17.28
N GLN A 320 6.42 -3.96 16.89
CA GLN A 320 5.85 -4.39 15.61
C GLN A 320 4.35 -4.06 15.53
N GLU A 321 3.59 -4.21 16.62
CA GLU A 321 2.16 -3.88 16.64
C GLU A 321 1.89 -2.40 16.34
N ASN A 322 2.80 -1.50 16.77
CA ASN A 322 2.72 -0.08 16.38
C ASN A 322 3.00 0.10 14.89
N TRP A 323 3.94 -0.67 14.31
CA TRP A 323 4.22 -0.61 12.88
C TRP A 323 3.03 -1.10 12.05
N ASP A 324 2.43 -2.23 12.46
CA ASP A 324 1.27 -2.83 11.80
C ASP A 324 0.09 -1.84 11.79
N TYR A 325 -0.20 -1.23 12.95
CA TYR A 325 -1.22 -0.19 13.07
C TYR A 325 -1.02 0.99 12.10
N LEU A 326 0.21 1.49 12.02
CA LEU A 326 0.54 2.63 11.15
C LEU A 326 0.48 2.25 9.67
N LEU A 327 0.88 1.03 9.32
CA LEU A 327 0.77 0.52 7.96
C LEU A 327 -0.69 0.30 7.55
N GLU A 328 -1.50 -0.32 8.41
CA GLU A 328 -2.94 -0.50 8.15
C GLU A 328 -3.64 0.83 7.87
N LEU A 329 -3.33 1.88 8.66
CA LEU A 329 -3.88 3.22 8.47
C LEU A 329 -3.40 3.85 7.15
N ALA A 330 -2.13 3.68 6.80
CA ALA A 330 -1.56 4.16 5.55
C ALA A 330 -2.19 3.46 4.33
N VAL A 331 -2.41 2.15 4.42
CA VAL A 331 -3.11 1.36 3.38
C VAL A 331 -4.57 1.80 3.25
N GLU A 332 -5.26 2.06 4.37
CA GLU A 332 -6.63 2.57 4.33
C GLU A 332 -6.69 3.95 3.67
N ALA A 333 -5.79 4.88 4.02
CA ALA A 333 -5.71 6.21 3.41
C ALA A 333 -5.43 6.13 1.90
N SER A 334 -4.52 5.25 1.47
CA SER A 334 -4.24 5.05 0.05
C SER A 334 -5.49 4.57 -0.73
N ARG A 335 -6.28 3.67 -0.14
CA ARG A 335 -7.55 3.19 -0.72
C ARG A 335 -8.63 4.27 -0.76
N LYS A 336 -8.52 5.30 0.08
CA LYS A 336 -9.39 6.48 0.05
C LYS A 336 -9.03 7.47 -1.06
N GLY A 337 -7.89 7.31 -1.73
CA GLY A 337 -7.50 8.12 -2.88
C GLY A 337 -6.29 9.02 -2.67
N PHE A 338 -5.66 8.98 -1.50
CA PHE A 338 -4.39 9.67 -1.30
C PHE A 338 -3.30 9.10 -2.20
N LYS A 339 -2.51 9.99 -2.80
CA LYS A 339 -1.43 9.64 -3.75
C LYS A 339 -0.07 9.47 -3.09
N GLU A 340 0.05 9.98 -1.87
CA GLU A 340 1.28 9.95 -1.08
C GLU A 340 0.94 9.82 0.41
N ILE A 341 1.74 9.03 1.12
CA ILE A 341 1.71 8.92 2.58
C ILE A 341 2.93 9.65 3.13
N GLN A 342 2.70 10.70 3.91
CA GLN A 342 3.73 11.45 4.59
C GLN A 342 3.74 11.10 6.07
N LEU A 343 4.87 10.57 6.54
CA LEU A 343 5.07 10.14 7.92
C LEU A 343 5.70 11.28 8.73
N ASP A 344 4.99 11.75 9.74
CA ASP A 344 5.53 12.70 10.71
C ASP A 344 5.77 12.03 12.07
N TYR A 345 6.58 12.64 12.92
CA TYR A 345 7.02 12.05 14.19
C TYR A 345 7.59 10.63 14.02
N VAL A 346 8.23 10.37 12.88
CA VAL A 346 8.93 9.13 12.57
C VAL A 346 10.32 9.16 13.23
N ARG A 347 10.31 9.11 14.56
CA ARG A 347 11.48 9.32 15.41
C ARG A 347 11.24 8.87 16.86
N PHE A 348 12.30 8.73 17.59
CA PHE A 348 12.27 8.56 19.05
C PHE A 348 11.93 9.88 19.75
N PRO A 349 11.52 9.83 21.04
CA PRO A 349 11.29 11.02 21.83
C PRO A 349 12.51 11.95 21.88
N SER A 350 12.26 13.28 21.81
CA SER A 350 13.29 14.31 21.91
C SER A 350 13.07 15.26 23.09
N ASP A 351 11.87 15.24 23.68
CA ASP A 351 11.48 16.18 24.72
C ASP A 351 11.79 15.59 26.09
N GLY A 352 12.38 16.38 27.01
CA GLY A 352 12.66 15.93 28.37
C GLY A 352 13.93 15.09 28.53
N ASP A 353 14.07 14.38 29.66
CA ASP A 353 15.24 13.53 29.94
C ASP A 353 15.12 12.15 29.25
N THR A 354 15.52 12.09 27.99
CA THR A 354 15.43 10.87 27.16
C THR A 354 16.25 9.69 27.68
N ARG A 355 17.18 9.92 28.63
CA ARG A 355 17.95 8.84 29.28
C ARG A 355 17.08 7.97 30.19
N THR A 356 15.91 8.46 30.57
CA THR A 356 14.93 7.73 31.39
C THR A 356 13.90 6.96 30.58
N CYS A 357 13.98 7.01 29.24
CA CYS A 357 13.12 6.20 28.36
C CYS A 357 13.42 4.71 28.52
N VAL A 358 12.37 3.93 28.66
CA VAL A 358 12.39 2.48 28.60
C VAL A 358 11.49 2.05 27.44
N PHE A 359 12.00 1.21 26.57
CA PHE A 359 11.29 0.71 25.42
C PHE A 359 10.91 -0.78 25.66
N PRO A 360 9.67 -1.06 26.09
CA PRO A 360 9.28 -2.44 26.46
C PRO A 360 9.47 -3.46 25.33
N ALA A 361 9.18 -3.05 24.09
CA ALA A 361 9.31 -3.93 22.93
C ALA A 361 10.77 -4.15 22.50
N GLN A 362 11.73 -3.35 22.98
CA GLN A 362 13.13 -3.54 22.67
C GLN A 362 13.65 -4.91 23.15
N GLY A 363 13.27 -5.33 24.35
CA GLY A 363 13.72 -6.61 24.92
C GLY A 363 15.23 -6.78 24.85
N GLY A 364 15.68 -7.79 24.09
CA GLY A 364 17.11 -8.03 23.80
C GLY A 364 17.60 -7.45 22.48
N ASP A 365 16.82 -6.62 21.79
CA ASP A 365 17.18 -5.98 20.53
C ASP A 365 18.31 -4.98 20.74
N THR A 366 19.38 -5.11 19.96
CA THR A 366 20.59 -4.28 20.04
C THR A 366 20.69 -3.27 18.90
N ARG A 367 19.67 -3.16 18.04
CA ARG A 367 19.66 -2.18 16.95
C ARG A 367 19.78 -0.75 17.50
N GLU A 368 20.57 0.06 16.83
CA GLU A 368 20.59 1.51 17.09
C GLU A 368 19.26 2.15 16.69
N LYS A 369 18.90 3.27 17.29
CA LYS A 369 17.65 3.99 17.00
C LYS A 369 17.45 4.25 15.51
N LYS A 370 18.50 4.69 14.82
CA LYS A 370 18.46 4.95 13.38
C LYS A 370 18.13 3.69 12.56
N GLN A 371 18.63 2.52 12.99
CA GLN A 371 18.32 1.27 12.31
C GLN A 371 16.85 0.89 12.51
N VAL A 372 16.29 1.11 13.70
CA VAL A 372 14.86 0.86 13.97
C VAL A 372 13.97 1.73 13.09
N ILE A 373 14.30 3.03 12.97
CA ILE A 373 13.54 3.95 12.10
C ILE A 373 13.66 3.53 10.63
N VAL A 374 14.84 3.14 10.17
CA VAL A 374 15.04 2.67 8.79
C VAL A 374 14.29 1.37 8.52
N ASP A 375 14.32 0.41 9.45
CA ASP A 375 13.57 -0.83 9.32
C ASP A 375 12.05 -0.57 9.29
N PHE A 376 11.56 0.38 10.09
CA PHE A 376 10.17 0.84 10.01
C PHE A 376 9.85 1.46 8.64
N LEU A 377 10.71 2.35 8.12
CA LEU A 377 10.49 2.94 6.79
C LEU A 377 10.50 1.89 5.68
N LYS A 378 11.41 0.90 5.79
CA LYS A 378 11.41 -0.23 4.86
C LYS A 378 10.11 -1.02 4.94
N TYR A 379 9.63 -1.31 6.16
CA TYR A 379 8.35 -2.00 6.38
C TYR A 379 7.17 -1.24 5.75
N MET A 380 7.08 0.08 5.98
CA MET A 380 6.07 0.93 5.36
C MET A 380 6.16 0.93 3.83
N ARG A 381 7.37 1.07 3.27
CA ARG A 381 7.61 1.04 1.83
C ARG A 381 7.17 -0.29 1.21
N ASP A 382 7.57 -1.42 1.82
CA ASP A 382 7.23 -2.75 1.33
C ASP A 382 5.71 -2.97 1.28
N GLY A 383 4.97 -2.43 2.26
CA GLY A 383 3.52 -2.50 2.30
C GLY A 383 2.78 -1.53 1.36
N LEU A 384 3.35 -0.35 1.10
CA LEU A 384 2.71 0.70 0.29
C LEU A 384 3.07 0.65 -1.20
N LYS A 385 4.28 0.22 -1.53
CA LYS A 385 4.75 0.17 -2.91
C LYS A 385 3.86 -0.63 -3.86
N PRO A 386 3.28 -1.79 -3.45
CA PRO A 386 2.33 -2.52 -4.28
C PRO A 386 1.02 -1.78 -4.57
N LEU A 387 0.76 -0.69 -3.86
CA LEU A 387 -0.43 0.15 -4.04
C LEU A 387 -0.17 1.35 -4.96
N GLY A 388 1.06 1.53 -5.45
CA GLY A 388 1.45 2.64 -6.30
C GLY A 388 1.44 4.00 -5.59
N VAL A 389 1.58 4.01 -4.26
CA VAL A 389 1.53 5.22 -3.42
C VAL A 389 2.94 5.64 -3.03
N LEU A 390 3.25 6.92 -3.14
CA LEU A 390 4.53 7.47 -2.73
C LEU A 390 4.66 7.53 -1.21
N LEU A 391 5.88 7.40 -0.71
CA LEU A 391 6.21 7.47 0.71
C LEU A 391 7.16 8.63 0.98
N SER A 392 6.76 9.54 1.86
CA SER A 392 7.58 10.64 2.33
C SER A 392 7.67 10.68 3.85
N ALA A 393 8.65 11.41 4.38
CA ALA A 393 8.80 11.57 5.82
C ALA A 393 9.28 12.97 6.21
N ASP A 394 8.70 13.49 7.29
CA ASP A 394 9.10 14.74 7.91
C ASP A 394 10.31 14.51 8.84
N VAL A 395 11.31 15.34 8.70
CA VAL A 395 12.51 15.31 9.53
C VAL A 395 12.83 16.69 10.10
N PHE A 396 13.51 16.74 11.23
CA PHE A 396 13.97 18.01 11.76
C PHE A 396 14.97 18.69 10.82
N GLY A 397 14.84 19.99 10.63
CA GLY A 397 15.78 20.78 9.82
C GLY A 397 17.23 20.65 10.30
N LEU A 398 17.45 20.58 11.61
CA LEU A 398 18.77 20.41 12.22
C LEU A 398 19.43 19.04 11.95
N THR A 399 18.69 18.05 11.41
CA THR A 399 19.30 16.77 10.98
C THR A 399 20.28 16.96 9.82
N ALA A 400 20.21 18.08 9.10
CA ALA A 400 21.14 18.42 8.02
C ALA A 400 22.55 18.68 8.56
N SER A 401 22.69 19.52 9.57
CA SER A 401 23.96 19.91 10.16
C SER A 401 24.52 18.91 11.19
N ASP A 402 23.66 18.04 11.74
CA ASP A 402 24.08 16.98 12.65
C ASP A 402 24.87 15.87 11.93
N GLN A 403 25.93 15.36 12.56
CA GLN A 403 26.78 14.29 11.98
C GLN A 403 26.19 12.87 12.19
N GLY A 404 25.11 12.74 12.93
CA GLY A 404 24.47 11.47 13.27
C GLY A 404 22.97 11.47 13.00
N ASP A 405 22.22 11.01 14.00
CA ASP A 405 20.77 10.86 13.97
C ASP A 405 20.06 11.78 15.00
N MET A 406 20.75 12.80 15.51
CA MET A 406 20.33 13.67 16.61
C MET A 406 19.92 12.91 17.89
N GLY A 407 20.29 11.63 18.02
CA GLY A 407 19.86 10.75 19.11
C GLY A 407 18.37 10.37 19.07
N ILE A 408 17.68 10.67 17.97
CA ILE A 408 16.24 10.42 17.75
C ILE A 408 15.97 9.41 16.62
N GLY A 409 17.01 8.92 15.95
CA GLY A 409 16.88 7.94 14.88
C GLY A 409 16.73 8.54 13.48
N GLN A 410 16.77 9.86 13.31
CA GLN A 410 16.63 10.52 12.00
C GLN A 410 18.01 10.70 11.33
N ASP A 411 18.54 9.63 10.76
CA ASP A 411 19.72 9.68 9.89
C ASP A 411 19.26 9.78 8.42
N VAL A 412 19.29 10.99 7.88
CA VAL A 412 18.79 11.35 6.54
C VAL A 412 19.44 10.50 5.44
N THR A 413 20.72 10.19 5.55
CA THR A 413 21.47 9.44 4.52
C THR A 413 20.92 8.03 4.32
N ILE A 414 20.56 7.36 5.41
CA ILE A 414 20.02 5.99 5.32
C ILE A 414 18.50 5.99 5.15
N MET A 415 17.77 6.98 5.69
CA MET A 415 16.33 7.14 5.47
C MET A 415 16.00 7.35 3.98
N GLY A 416 16.81 8.15 3.26
CA GLY A 416 16.61 8.44 1.84
C GLY A 416 16.69 7.21 0.91
N GLN A 417 17.17 6.06 1.39
CA GLN A 417 17.18 4.82 0.61
C GLN A 417 15.78 4.17 0.52
N TYR A 418 14.86 4.55 1.41
CA TYR A 418 13.54 3.94 1.55
C TYR A 418 12.39 4.92 1.33
N LEU A 419 12.68 6.17 1.01
CA LEU A 419 11.69 7.24 0.80
C LEU A 419 11.73 7.76 -0.64
N ASP A 420 10.57 8.19 -1.13
CA ASP A 420 10.47 8.95 -2.39
C ASP A 420 10.79 10.42 -2.13
N TYR A 421 10.37 10.95 -0.97
CA TYR A 421 10.69 12.31 -0.54
C TYR A 421 11.13 12.36 0.92
N ILE A 422 12.11 13.19 1.21
CA ILE A 422 12.37 13.73 2.56
C ILE A 422 11.85 15.15 2.61
N CYS A 423 11.05 15.45 3.65
CA CYS A 423 10.40 16.73 3.87
C CYS A 423 10.98 17.38 5.14
N PRO A 424 12.13 18.08 5.02
CA PRO A 424 12.75 18.70 6.19
C PRO A 424 11.95 19.93 6.65
N MET A 425 11.73 20.02 7.94
CA MET A 425 11.10 21.17 8.61
C MET A 425 12.13 22.29 8.82
N VAL A 426 12.41 23.04 7.75
CA VAL A 426 13.46 24.08 7.75
C VAL A 426 12.93 25.45 8.23
N TYR A 427 12.19 25.46 9.32
CA TYR A 427 11.61 26.67 9.89
C TYR A 427 12.69 27.54 10.51
N PRO A 428 12.98 28.76 10.00
CA PRO A 428 14.06 29.59 10.52
C PRO A 428 13.96 29.89 12.00
N SER A 429 12.74 30.03 12.54
CA SER A 429 12.52 30.26 13.98
C SER A 429 12.92 29.10 14.89
N HIS A 430 13.18 27.91 14.33
CA HIS A 430 13.54 26.69 15.07
C HIS A 430 15.04 26.39 15.05
N TYR A 431 15.83 27.21 14.35
CA TYR A 431 17.29 27.09 14.35
C TYR A 431 17.91 27.86 15.50
N ASN A 432 19.00 27.33 16.05
CA ASN A 432 19.73 27.98 17.12
C ASN A 432 20.51 29.21 16.61
N PRO A 433 20.61 30.30 17.40
CA PRO A 433 21.53 31.38 17.10
C PRO A 433 22.97 30.85 16.90
N GLY A 434 23.60 31.22 15.78
CA GLY A 434 24.92 30.76 15.40
C GLY A 434 24.94 29.56 14.45
N GLU A 435 23.81 28.91 14.22
CA GLU A 435 23.71 27.87 13.18
C GLU A 435 24.03 28.51 11.83
N TYR A 436 24.85 27.82 11.02
CA TYR A 436 25.36 28.36 9.75
C TYR A 436 26.06 29.73 9.84
N GLU A 437 26.64 30.07 11.01
CA GLU A 437 27.21 31.37 11.31
C GLU A 437 26.18 32.54 11.30
N ILE A 438 24.87 32.22 11.31
CA ILE A 438 23.77 33.19 11.33
C ILE A 438 23.41 33.55 12.76
N GLY A 439 23.60 34.82 13.13
CA GLY A 439 23.36 35.26 14.51
C GLY A 439 21.87 35.21 14.95
N ASN A 440 20.94 35.43 14.00
CA ASN A 440 19.50 35.30 14.21
C ASN A 440 18.88 34.63 12.99
N PRO A 441 18.72 33.28 12.99
CA PRO A 441 18.14 32.56 11.87
C PRO A 441 16.73 33.02 11.49
N GLU A 442 15.85 33.31 12.46
CA GLU A 442 14.48 33.77 12.20
C GLU A 442 14.43 35.09 11.43
N ALA A 443 15.42 35.98 11.62
CA ALA A 443 15.54 37.22 10.87
C ALA A 443 16.24 37.08 9.52
N ASN A 444 16.78 35.91 9.20
CA ASN A 444 17.49 35.61 7.96
C ASN A 444 16.94 34.33 7.30
N PRO A 445 15.63 34.34 6.91
CA PRO A 445 14.95 33.14 6.43
C PRO A 445 15.56 32.54 5.16
N HIS A 446 16.03 33.37 4.21
CA HIS A 446 16.69 32.91 3.00
C HIS A 446 17.93 32.08 3.32
N ASP A 447 18.91 32.68 4.01
CA ASP A 447 20.20 32.04 4.24
C ASP A 447 20.08 30.80 5.12
N THR A 448 19.16 30.84 6.12
CA THR A 448 18.90 29.69 6.99
C THR A 448 18.37 28.51 6.19
N VAL A 449 17.36 28.72 5.33
CA VAL A 449 16.78 27.67 4.49
C VAL A 449 17.80 27.21 3.46
N TYR A 450 18.49 28.13 2.79
CA TYR A 450 19.47 27.84 1.76
C TYR A 450 20.57 26.90 2.26
N HIS A 451 21.24 27.26 3.36
CA HIS A 451 22.34 26.45 3.90
C HIS A 451 21.87 25.09 4.41
N SER A 452 20.68 25.04 5.04
CA SER A 452 20.09 23.77 5.46
C SER A 452 19.83 22.83 4.28
N LEU A 453 19.23 23.34 3.20
CA LEU A 453 18.91 22.54 2.02
C LEU A 453 20.17 22.09 1.26
N VAL A 454 21.25 22.88 1.23
CA VAL A 454 22.56 22.46 0.71
C VAL A 454 23.07 21.21 1.44
N ASP A 455 22.98 21.19 2.77
CA ASP A 455 23.43 20.05 3.56
C ASP A 455 22.50 18.82 3.35
N PHE A 456 21.18 19.02 3.22
CA PHE A 456 20.25 17.95 2.85
C PHE A 456 20.56 17.35 1.47
N GLN A 457 20.80 18.18 0.45
CA GLN A 457 21.18 17.70 -0.87
C GLN A 457 22.44 16.83 -0.81
N LYS A 458 23.45 17.28 -0.06
CA LYS A 458 24.70 16.52 0.13
C LYS A 458 24.47 15.17 0.83
N LYS A 459 23.60 15.12 1.86
CA LYS A 459 23.27 13.86 2.56
C LYS A 459 22.50 12.88 1.69
N LEU A 460 21.76 13.35 0.70
CA LEU A 460 20.99 12.53 -0.23
C LEU A 460 21.72 12.18 -1.52
N GLU A 461 22.99 12.64 -1.69
CA GLU A 461 23.78 12.27 -2.87
C GLU A 461 23.84 10.75 -3.05
N GLY A 462 23.56 10.29 -4.27
CA GLY A 462 23.56 8.87 -4.62
C GLY A 462 22.27 8.10 -4.26
N THR A 463 21.26 8.79 -3.74
CA THR A 463 19.91 8.23 -3.56
C THR A 463 18.96 8.74 -4.64
N SER A 464 17.80 8.07 -4.83
CA SER A 464 16.70 8.57 -5.68
C SER A 464 15.72 9.46 -4.92
N CYS A 465 15.92 9.64 -3.62
CA CYS A 465 15.05 10.43 -2.77
C CYS A 465 15.14 11.91 -3.10
N LYS A 466 13.98 12.56 -3.23
CA LYS A 466 13.88 13.99 -3.52
C LYS A 466 13.69 14.81 -2.24
N LEU A 467 13.98 16.11 -2.31
CA LEU A 467 13.70 17.07 -1.25
C LEU A 467 12.40 17.82 -1.55
N ARG A 468 11.53 17.90 -0.54
CA ARG A 468 10.35 18.75 -0.51
C ARG A 468 10.23 19.41 0.87
N PRO A 469 10.95 20.53 1.10
CA PRO A 469 11.02 21.15 2.42
C PRO A 469 9.69 21.74 2.86
N TRP A 470 9.45 21.71 4.16
CA TRP A 470 8.46 22.50 4.85
C TRP A 470 9.01 23.90 5.14
N LEU A 471 8.34 24.92 4.66
CA LEU A 471 8.68 26.32 4.84
C LEU A 471 7.74 26.97 5.87
N GLN A 472 8.27 27.89 6.65
CA GLN A 472 7.54 28.59 7.71
C GLN A 472 6.63 29.67 7.13
N ASP A 473 5.33 29.58 7.37
CA ASP A 473 4.35 30.64 7.07
C ASP A 473 3.59 31.08 8.36
N PHE A 474 4.19 30.86 9.51
CA PHE A 474 3.69 31.30 10.79
C PHE A 474 4.67 32.26 11.46
N SER A 475 4.14 33.10 12.38
CA SER A 475 4.95 34.03 13.18
C SER A 475 5.25 33.43 14.55
N LEU A 476 6.51 33.53 15.01
CA LEU A 476 6.91 33.12 16.36
C LEU A 476 7.44 34.34 17.14
N SER A 477 8.75 34.61 17.07
CA SER A 477 9.32 35.81 17.72
C SER A 477 9.28 37.03 16.80
N LEU A 478 9.33 36.80 15.50
CA LEU A 478 9.21 37.82 14.46
C LEU A 478 7.92 37.60 13.65
N THR A 479 7.39 38.68 13.09
CA THR A 479 6.26 38.60 12.19
C THR A 479 6.74 38.15 10.80
N TYR A 480 6.16 37.06 10.31
CA TYR A 480 6.37 36.56 8.97
C TYR A 480 5.24 37.03 8.06
N GLY A 481 5.59 37.49 6.90
CA GLY A 481 4.70 37.95 5.86
C GLY A 481 5.25 37.64 4.48
N ILE A 482 4.84 38.41 3.48
CA ILE A 482 5.19 38.16 2.07
C ILE A 482 6.71 38.02 1.88
N THR A 483 7.48 38.93 2.46
CA THR A 483 8.95 38.97 2.26
C THR A 483 9.63 37.74 2.83
N GLU A 484 9.26 37.34 4.03
CA GLU A 484 9.89 36.22 4.76
C GLU A 484 9.54 34.87 4.09
N VAL A 485 8.28 34.69 3.66
CA VAL A 485 7.84 33.47 2.96
C VAL A 485 8.49 33.38 1.58
N GLN A 486 8.47 34.47 0.78
CA GLN A 486 9.13 34.50 -0.53
C GLN A 486 10.63 34.24 -0.43
N SER A 487 11.31 34.78 0.61
CA SER A 487 12.74 34.55 0.82
C SER A 487 13.06 33.05 0.95
N GLN A 488 12.23 32.28 1.67
CA GLN A 488 12.39 30.83 1.81
C GLN A 488 12.13 30.10 0.50
N ILE A 489 11.07 30.48 -0.24
CA ILE A 489 10.76 29.91 -1.57
C ILE A 489 11.91 30.17 -2.55
N ASN A 490 12.46 31.38 -2.55
CA ASN A 490 13.60 31.74 -3.41
C ASN A 490 14.85 30.90 -3.10
N ALA A 491 15.12 30.63 -1.83
CA ALA A 491 16.23 29.74 -1.43
C ALA A 491 16.07 28.32 -2.00
N CYS A 492 14.84 27.81 -2.08
CA CYS A 492 14.57 26.54 -2.74
C CYS A 492 14.87 26.61 -4.24
N TYR A 493 14.38 27.64 -4.94
CA TYR A 493 14.58 27.79 -6.38
C TYR A 493 16.05 27.97 -6.77
N GLU A 494 16.82 28.72 -5.98
CA GLU A 494 18.26 28.88 -6.19
C GLU A 494 19.04 27.56 -6.17
N LEU A 495 18.53 26.57 -5.43
CA LEU A 495 19.08 25.23 -5.34
C LEU A 495 18.47 24.22 -6.32
N GLY A 496 17.60 24.69 -7.23
CA GLY A 496 16.87 23.82 -8.16
C GLY A 496 15.78 22.97 -7.52
N ILE A 497 15.37 23.30 -6.29
CA ILE A 497 14.28 22.61 -5.57
C ILE A 497 12.98 23.35 -5.92
N ASN A 498 12.16 22.74 -6.78
CA ASN A 498 10.91 23.32 -7.26
C ASN A 498 9.67 22.82 -6.51
N GLU A 499 9.88 21.98 -5.50
CA GLU A 499 8.83 21.38 -4.67
C GLU A 499 9.00 21.82 -3.22
N TRP A 500 7.92 22.29 -2.60
CA TRP A 500 7.93 22.73 -1.20
C TRP A 500 6.51 22.74 -0.63
N LEU A 501 6.41 22.76 0.69
CA LEU A 501 5.17 22.81 1.43
C LEU A 501 5.22 24.00 2.42
N LEU A 502 4.11 24.73 2.55
CA LEU A 502 3.96 25.77 3.56
C LEU A 502 3.29 25.21 4.82
N TRP A 503 3.85 25.56 5.95
CA TRP A 503 3.31 25.20 7.27
C TRP A 503 2.83 26.44 8.02
N ASP A 504 1.56 26.45 8.38
CA ASP A 504 0.97 27.27 9.42
C ASP A 504 0.03 26.41 10.27
N PRO A 505 0.16 26.40 11.61
CA PRO A 505 -0.66 25.55 12.49
C PRO A 505 -2.16 25.90 12.48
N ASN A 506 -2.50 27.12 12.04
CA ASN A 506 -3.88 27.59 11.90
C ASN A 506 -4.39 27.49 10.46
N CYS A 507 -3.58 26.97 9.54
CA CYS A 507 -3.86 26.91 8.10
C CYS A 507 -4.22 28.30 7.51
N THR A 508 -3.48 29.33 7.93
CA THR A 508 -3.64 30.71 7.46
C THR A 508 -2.40 31.10 6.66
N PHE A 509 -2.48 30.99 5.34
CA PHE A 509 -1.33 31.15 4.45
C PHE A 509 -1.24 32.55 3.85
N THR A 510 -0.01 32.98 3.61
CA THR A 510 0.34 34.29 3.04
C THR A 510 0.17 34.30 1.53
N GLU A 511 -1.08 34.44 1.02
CA GLU A 511 -1.41 34.40 -0.40
C GLU A 511 -0.51 35.32 -1.25
N GLY A 512 -0.21 36.53 -0.76
CA GLY A 512 0.63 37.50 -1.48
C GLY A 512 2.09 37.07 -1.68
N ALA A 513 2.54 35.98 -1.03
CA ALA A 513 3.86 35.41 -1.25
C ALA A 513 3.91 34.42 -2.43
N LEU A 514 2.75 33.99 -2.93
CA LEU A 514 2.60 32.97 -3.95
C LEU A 514 2.46 33.60 -5.34
N GLN A 515 2.93 32.92 -6.37
CA GLN A 515 2.67 33.33 -7.73
C GLN A 515 1.20 33.02 -8.12
N PRO A 516 0.57 33.81 -8.99
CA PRO A 516 -0.73 33.46 -9.53
C PRO A 516 -0.69 32.12 -10.27
N ALA A 517 -1.83 31.43 -10.29
CA ALA A 517 -1.98 30.22 -11.09
C ALA A 517 -1.66 30.50 -12.57
N GLU A 518 -0.91 29.58 -13.19
CA GLU A 518 -0.70 29.66 -14.63
C GLU A 518 -2.04 29.49 -15.36
N PRO A 519 -2.36 30.32 -16.35
CA PRO A 519 -3.57 30.12 -17.15
C PRO A 519 -3.47 28.77 -17.86
N PRO A 520 -4.58 28.01 -17.97
CA PRO A 520 -4.57 26.73 -18.68
C PRO A 520 -4.00 26.95 -20.09
N GLU A 521 -3.05 26.07 -20.48
CA GLU A 521 -2.49 26.10 -21.83
C GLU A 521 -3.65 26.10 -22.84
N THR A 522 -3.83 27.18 -23.54
CA THR A 522 -4.76 27.24 -24.67
C THR A 522 -4.16 26.37 -25.76
N THR A 523 -4.69 25.16 -25.92
CA THR A 523 -4.50 24.38 -27.15
C THR A 523 -5.04 25.26 -28.29
N GLU A 524 -4.16 25.97 -29.00
CA GLU A 524 -4.52 26.56 -30.26
C GLU A 524 -4.98 25.41 -31.17
N GLU A 525 -6.30 25.31 -31.37
CA GLU A 525 -6.83 24.55 -32.50
C GLU A 525 -6.18 25.11 -33.76
N THR A 526 -5.16 24.43 -34.25
CA THR A 526 -4.65 24.65 -35.61
C THR A 526 -5.76 24.19 -36.56
N THR A 527 -6.69 25.12 -36.83
CA THR A 527 -7.55 25.05 -38.02
C THR A 527 -6.66 25.32 -39.23
N GLY A 528 -6.25 24.23 -39.86
CA GLY A 528 -5.56 24.22 -41.15
C GLY A 528 -6.22 23.19 -42.06
#